data_a4682259de30e1c40eb34233a81a3caa
#
_entry.id   a4682259de30e1c40eb34233a81a3caa
#
_cell.length_a   1.000
_cell.length_b   1.000
_cell.length_c   1.000
_cell.angle_alpha   90.00
_cell.angle_beta   90.00
_cell.angle_gamma   90.00
#
_symmetry.space_group_name_H-M   'P 1'
#
loop_
_entity.id
_entity.type
_entity.pdbx_description
1 polymer ?
#
loop_
_entity_poly.entity_id
_entity_poly.type
_entity_poly.pdbx_seq_one_letter_code
_entity_poly.pdbx_strand_id
1 'polypeptide(L)'
;MAFHDQAVVQKVRKERKKGTSIPKLGAIFGISESSISRWVRDIPSHSKKFANARQRENELKLELQYLNDSLKIDKNLAKIFVSLLYWCEGSKHPAGSVFAFCNSDWKLVKTFLEFLRMGFKIKEEKLRVLLQLHSTHSQKKITKFWSDLLQIPVHQFYKPTITNPTRSMKRLDYKGTCTIKYFDFKLLLNIIGLYENLASRYENDHGEVAEGPKAAVC
;
A
#
# COMPACT_ATOMS: atom_id res chain seq x y z
N MET A 1 -16.91 -3.60 -33.45
CA MET A 1 -16.54 -4.71 -32.54
C MET A 1 -17.29 -5.94 -33.00
N ALA A 2 -16.58 -7.01 -33.38
CA ALA A 2 -17.27 -8.27 -33.75
C ALA A 2 -17.88 -8.86 -32.48
N PHE A 3 -19.19 -8.92 -32.41
CA PHE A 3 -19.91 -9.65 -31.37
C PHE A 3 -19.71 -11.15 -31.65
N HIS A 4 -18.85 -11.77 -30.87
CA HIS A 4 -18.73 -13.23 -30.93
C HIS A 4 -19.89 -13.86 -30.16
N ASP A 5 -20.49 -14.90 -30.77
CA ASP A 5 -21.57 -15.68 -30.18
C ASP A 5 -21.12 -16.20 -28.77
N GLN A 6 -22.03 -16.06 -27.82
CA GLN A 6 -21.77 -16.48 -26.42
C GLN A 6 -21.50 -18.01 -26.35
N ALA A 7 -22.04 -18.80 -27.28
CA ALA A 7 -21.76 -20.22 -27.41
C ALA A 7 -20.28 -20.49 -27.75
N VAL A 8 -19.67 -19.65 -28.58
CA VAL A 8 -18.24 -19.75 -28.93
C VAL A 8 -17.37 -19.41 -27.71
N VAL A 9 -17.74 -18.37 -26.97
CA VAL A 9 -17.03 -18.00 -25.71
C VAL A 9 -17.04 -19.16 -24.72
N GLN A 10 -18.18 -19.82 -24.55
CA GLN A 10 -18.30 -20.98 -23.65
C GLN A 10 -17.47 -22.20 -24.12
N LYS A 11 -17.39 -22.45 -25.42
CA LYS A 11 -16.53 -23.50 -25.98
C LYS A 11 -15.05 -23.19 -25.73
N VAL A 12 -14.61 -21.95 -25.95
CA VAL A 12 -13.24 -21.51 -25.68
C VAL A 12 -12.90 -21.67 -24.21
N ARG A 13 -13.79 -21.26 -23.30
CA ARG A 13 -13.61 -21.41 -21.86
C ARG A 13 -13.53 -22.88 -21.43
N LYS A 14 -14.35 -23.76 -22.02
CA LYS A 14 -14.32 -25.21 -21.76
C LYS A 14 -12.97 -25.82 -22.16
N GLU A 15 -12.47 -25.50 -23.36
CA GLU A 15 -11.17 -25.98 -23.82
C GLU A 15 -10.01 -25.41 -23.00
N ARG A 16 -10.11 -24.14 -22.54
CA ARG A 16 -9.12 -23.55 -21.64
C ARG A 16 -9.05 -24.28 -20.30
N LYS A 17 -10.18 -24.68 -19.74
CA LYS A 17 -10.23 -25.48 -18.49
C LYS A 17 -9.56 -26.83 -18.63
N LYS A 18 -9.49 -27.39 -19.85
CA LYS A 18 -8.75 -28.62 -20.18
C LYS A 18 -7.23 -28.39 -20.30
N GLY A 19 -6.77 -27.14 -20.20
CA GLY A 19 -5.35 -26.80 -20.28
C GLY A 19 -4.84 -26.31 -21.63
N THR A 20 -5.73 -26.11 -22.61
CA THR A 20 -5.34 -25.60 -23.93
C THR A 20 -4.77 -24.18 -23.82
N SER A 21 -3.61 -23.93 -24.46
CA SER A 21 -2.96 -22.62 -24.43
C SER A 21 -3.74 -21.56 -25.25
N ILE A 22 -3.59 -20.28 -24.92
CA ILE A 22 -4.25 -19.17 -25.62
C ILE A 22 -3.89 -19.15 -27.11
N PRO A 23 -2.61 -19.27 -27.55
CA PRO A 23 -2.27 -19.35 -28.96
C PRO A 23 -2.96 -20.51 -29.68
N LYS A 24 -3.01 -21.69 -29.05
CA LYS A 24 -3.67 -22.88 -29.63
C LYS A 24 -5.19 -22.68 -29.74
N LEU A 25 -5.81 -22.02 -28.77
CA LEU A 25 -7.22 -21.64 -28.84
C LEU A 25 -7.48 -20.64 -29.96
N GLY A 26 -6.58 -19.67 -30.17
CA GLY A 26 -6.62 -18.73 -31.29
C GLY A 26 -6.64 -19.43 -32.63
N ALA A 27 -5.76 -20.41 -32.82
CA ALA A 27 -5.66 -21.21 -34.03
C ALA A 27 -6.93 -22.10 -34.26
N ILE A 28 -7.45 -22.72 -33.18
CA ILE A 28 -8.63 -23.63 -33.29
C ILE A 28 -9.92 -22.86 -33.62
N PHE A 29 -10.09 -21.69 -32.99
CA PHE A 29 -11.36 -20.95 -33.12
C PHE A 29 -11.30 -19.78 -34.13
N GLY A 30 -10.13 -19.49 -34.72
CA GLY A 30 -9.94 -18.36 -35.63
C GLY A 30 -10.11 -17.00 -34.96
N ILE A 31 -9.79 -16.89 -33.65
CA ILE A 31 -10.05 -15.73 -32.83
C ILE A 31 -8.73 -15.15 -32.31
N SER A 32 -8.61 -13.83 -32.27
CA SER A 32 -7.41 -13.16 -31.78
C SER A 32 -7.09 -13.55 -30.34
N GLU A 33 -5.82 -13.75 -30.04
CA GLU A 33 -5.32 -14.11 -28.70
C GLU A 33 -5.76 -13.09 -27.63
N SER A 34 -5.83 -11.81 -28.00
CA SER A 34 -6.27 -10.74 -27.13
C SER A 34 -7.74 -10.88 -26.70
N SER A 35 -8.61 -11.33 -27.61
CA SER A 35 -10.02 -11.61 -27.32
C SER A 35 -10.14 -12.83 -26.41
N ILE A 36 -9.44 -13.92 -26.74
CA ILE A 36 -9.43 -15.14 -25.94
C ILE A 36 -8.88 -14.86 -24.54
N SER A 37 -7.77 -14.14 -24.42
CA SER A 37 -7.18 -13.78 -23.14
C SER A 37 -8.18 -13.06 -22.23
N ARG A 38 -8.99 -12.17 -22.80
CA ARG A 38 -10.03 -11.44 -22.07
C ARG A 38 -11.13 -12.36 -21.56
N TRP A 39 -11.53 -13.36 -22.36
CA TRP A 39 -12.61 -14.30 -22.02
C TRP A 39 -12.22 -15.36 -21.00
N VAL A 40 -10.91 -15.66 -20.88
CA VAL A 40 -10.39 -16.73 -20.01
C VAL A 40 -9.49 -16.20 -18.89
N ARG A 41 -9.53 -14.89 -18.61
CA ARG A 41 -8.68 -14.25 -17.60
C ARG A 41 -8.81 -14.90 -16.20
N ASP A 42 -9.99 -15.39 -15.88
CA ASP A 42 -10.33 -16.06 -14.62
C ASP A 42 -9.96 -17.57 -14.61
N ILE A 43 -9.53 -18.13 -15.74
CA ILE A 43 -9.16 -19.54 -15.85
C ILE A 43 -7.65 -19.68 -15.75
N PRO A 44 -7.12 -20.34 -14.69
CA PRO A 44 -5.68 -20.49 -14.50
C PRO A 44 -5.00 -21.22 -15.66
N SER A 45 -3.76 -20.87 -15.97
CA SER A 45 -2.94 -21.62 -16.92
C SER A 45 -2.49 -22.95 -16.33
N HIS A 46 -2.63 -24.03 -17.10
CA HIS A 46 -2.17 -25.37 -16.72
C HIS A 46 -0.74 -25.65 -17.24
N SER A 47 -0.05 -24.66 -17.80
CA SER A 47 1.34 -24.88 -18.24
C SER A 47 2.26 -25.12 -17.05
N LYS A 48 3.21 -26.06 -17.16
CA LYS A 48 4.21 -26.35 -16.10
C LYS A 48 4.96 -25.09 -15.65
N LYS A 49 5.22 -24.14 -16.57
CA LYS A 49 5.86 -22.85 -16.26
C LYS A 49 5.06 -22.02 -15.26
N PHE A 50 3.73 -21.92 -15.44
CA PHE A 50 2.86 -21.17 -14.51
C PHE A 50 2.60 -21.94 -13.21
N ALA A 51 2.53 -23.27 -13.26
CA ALA A 51 2.45 -24.10 -12.06
C ALA A 51 3.69 -23.91 -11.17
N ASN A 52 4.88 -23.97 -11.77
CA ASN A 52 6.15 -23.76 -11.05
C ASN A 52 6.26 -22.32 -10.51
N ALA A 53 5.83 -21.31 -11.28
CA ALA A 53 5.84 -19.92 -10.81
C ALA A 53 4.90 -19.74 -9.61
N ARG A 54 3.71 -20.33 -9.65
CA ARG A 54 2.74 -20.29 -8.55
C ARG A 54 3.23 -21.05 -7.32
N GLN A 55 3.90 -22.18 -7.53
CA GLN A 55 4.50 -22.92 -6.43
C GLN A 55 5.58 -22.08 -5.73
N ARG A 56 6.53 -21.49 -6.49
CA ARG A 56 7.54 -20.58 -5.93
C ARG A 56 6.92 -19.37 -5.21
N GLU A 57 5.84 -18.81 -5.77
CA GLU A 57 5.12 -17.71 -5.11
C GLU A 57 4.52 -18.15 -3.77
N ASN A 58 3.97 -19.37 -3.70
CA ASN A 58 3.42 -19.90 -2.46
C ASN A 58 4.52 -20.23 -1.43
N GLU A 59 5.64 -20.81 -1.88
CA GLU A 59 6.81 -21.08 -1.04
C GLU A 59 7.34 -19.78 -0.43
N LEU A 60 7.52 -18.74 -1.27
CA LEU A 60 7.94 -17.41 -0.80
C LEU A 60 6.92 -16.80 0.19
N LYS A 61 5.63 -16.95 -0.06
CA LYS A 61 4.60 -16.46 0.88
C LYS A 61 4.68 -17.13 2.25
N LEU A 62 4.94 -18.44 2.28
CA LEU A 62 5.11 -19.18 3.54
C LEU A 62 6.37 -18.74 4.27
N GLU A 63 7.48 -18.54 3.55
CA GLU A 63 8.72 -18.04 4.12
C GLU A 63 8.55 -16.64 4.70
N LEU A 64 7.92 -15.73 3.94
CA LEU A 64 7.62 -14.38 4.41
C LEU A 64 6.65 -14.35 5.60
N GLN A 65 5.68 -15.26 5.62
CA GLN A 65 4.78 -15.41 6.77
C GLN A 65 5.55 -15.86 7.99
N TYR A 66 6.41 -16.88 7.88
CA TYR A 66 7.25 -17.35 8.98
C TYR A 66 8.15 -16.24 9.52
N LEU A 67 8.80 -15.48 8.63
CA LEU A 67 9.62 -14.33 9.01
C LEU A 67 8.80 -13.29 9.77
N ASN A 68 7.61 -12.97 9.28
CA ASN A 68 6.71 -12.00 9.92
C ASN A 68 6.22 -12.49 11.28
N ASP A 69 5.86 -13.76 11.40
CA ASP A 69 5.36 -14.36 12.65
C ASP A 69 6.47 -14.46 13.71
N SER A 70 7.74 -14.64 13.27
CA SER A 70 8.90 -14.68 14.16
C SER A 70 9.35 -13.30 14.63
N LEU A 71 8.98 -12.22 13.91
CA LEU A 71 9.35 -10.86 14.23
C LEU A 71 8.56 -10.34 15.43
N LYS A 72 9.21 -10.23 16.59
CA LYS A 72 8.62 -9.58 17.77
C LYS A 72 8.76 -8.07 17.64
N ILE A 73 7.65 -7.41 17.39
CA ILE A 73 7.61 -5.94 17.36
C ILE A 73 7.40 -5.43 18.78
N ASP A 74 8.46 -4.93 19.37
CA ASP A 74 8.41 -4.25 20.66
C ASP A 74 8.11 -2.75 20.51
N LYS A 75 8.00 -2.07 21.65
CA LYS A 75 7.72 -0.64 21.69
C LYS A 75 8.79 0.22 20.98
N ASN A 76 10.07 -0.17 21.04
CA ASN A 76 11.14 0.61 20.41
C ASN A 76 11.13 0.42 18.89
N LEU A 77 10.95 -0.82 18.43
CA LEU A 77 10.82 -1.10 17.02
C LEU A 77 9.57 -0.43 16.42
N ALA A 78 8.45 -0.41 17.15
CA ALA A 78 7.25 0.33 16.73
C ALA A 78 7.53 1.83 16.56
N LYS A 79 8.30 2.47 17.44
CA LYS A 79 8.72 3.88 17.29
C LYS A 79 9.54 4.10 16.02
N ILE A 80 10.47 3.20 15.72
CA ILE A 80 11.29 3.27 14.50
C ILE A 80 10.38 3.16 13.26
N PHE A 81 9.46 2.20 13.23
CA PHE A 81 8.52 2.08 12.12
C PHE A 81 7.64 3.32 11.93
N VAL A 82 7.12 3.89 13.04
CA VAL A 82 6.37 5.15 12.98
C VAL A 82 7.22 6.26 12.38
N SER A 83 8.46 6.40 12.83
CA SER A 83 9.34 7.49 12.36
C SER A 83 9.69 7.34 10.89
N LEU A 84 10.02 6.14 10.42
CA LEU A 84 10.29 5.87 9.00
C LEU A 84 9.06 6.08 8.11
N LEU A 85 7.91 5.56 8.51
CA LEU A 85 6.66 5.77 7.77
C LEU A 85 6.27 7.25 7.74
N TYR A 86 6.47 7.97 8.85
CA TYR A 86 6.24 9.40 8.90
C TYR A 86 7.22 10.18 8.02
N TRP A 87 8.47 9.77 7.96
CA TRP A 87 9.46 10.37 7.07
C TRP A 87 9.05 10.25 5.60
N CYS A 88 8.44 9.12 5.20
CA CYS A 88 7.95 8.91 3.83
C CYS A 88 6.67 9.69 3.53
N GLU A 89 5.66 9.63 4.40
CA GLU A 89 4.26 10.00 4.12
C GLU A 89 3.71 11.08 5.08
N GLY A 90 4.50 11.54 6.05
CA GLY A 90 4.10 12.56 7.00
C GLY A 90 4.25 13.98 6.47
N SER A 91 3.54 14.91 7.09
CA SER A 91 3.71 16.34 6.81
C SER A 91 5.06 16.84 7.32
N LYS A 92 5.89 17.36 6.42
CA LYS A 92 7.24 17.87 6.72
C LYS A 92 7.27 19.34 7.15
N HIS A 93 6.09 19.97 7.31
CA HIS A 93 6.02 21.38 7.72
C HIS A 93 5.77 21.50 9.23
N PRO A 94 6.81 21.75 10.04
CA PRO A 94 6.67 21.90 11.50
C PRO A 94 5.92 23.18 11.92
N ALA A 95 5.75 24.13 11.01
CA ALA A 95 5.15 25.44 11.29
C ALA A 95 3.70 25.38 11.84
N GLY A 96 3.02 24.24 11.71
CA GLY A 96 1.65 24.07 12.20
C GLY A 96 1.51 23.31 13.53
N SER A 97 2.59 22.88 14.18
CA SER A 97 2.57 22.08 15.44
C SER A 97 1.67 20.82 15.38
N VAL A 98 1.26 20.40 14.20
CA VAL A 98 0.31 19.31 13.98
C VAL A 98 1.02 18.13 13.34
N PHE A 99 1.08 17.03 14.07
CA PHE A 99 1.40 15.75 13.47
C PHE A 99 0.30 15.36 12.48
N ALA A 100 0.65 15.08 11.23
CA ALA A 100 -0.29 14.64 10.20
C ALA A 100 0.32 13.55 9.32
N PHE A 101 -0.34 12.40 9.25
CA PHE A 101 0.01 11.28 8.39
C PHE A 101 -1.11 11.03 7.39
N CYS A 102 -0.79 11.03 6.09
CA CYS A 102 -1.77 11.02 5.01
C CYS A 102 -1.48 9.91 4.02
N ASN A 103 -2.43 9.01 3.80
CA ASN A 103 -2.33 8.01 2.74
C ASN A 103 -3.70 7.51 2.27
N SER A 104 -3.76 6.95 1.05
CA SER A 104 -4.97 6.32 0.48
C SER A 104 -4.99 4.80 0.64
N ASP A 105 -3.87 4.19 1.01
CA ASP A 105 -3.80 2.77 1.36
C ASP A 105 -4.28 2.58 2.80
N TRP A 106 -5.47 2.01 2.93
CA TRP A 106 -6.08 1.78 4.23
C TRP A 106 -5.28 0.80 5.11
N LYS A 107 -4.54 -0.14 4.51
CA LYS A 107 -3.68 -1.07 5.26
C LYS A 107 -2.51 -0.32 5.89
N LEU A 108 -1.86 0.55 5.10
CA LEU A 108 -0.76 1.37 5.58
C LEU A 108 -1.20 2.32 6.71
N VAL A 109 -2.34 2.99 6.53
CA VAL A 109 -2.88 3.91 7.56
C VAL A 109 -3.21 3.17 8.85
N LYS A 110 -3.83 1.99 8.77
CA LYS A 110 -4.11 1.15 9.95
C LYS A 110 -2.81 0.72 10.64
N THR A 111 -1.86 0.16 9.89
CA THR A 111 -0.58 -0.31 10.43
C THR A 111 0.18 0.83 11.11
N PHE A 112 0.22 2.01 10.49
CA PHE A 112 0.83 3.19 11.06
C PHE A 112 0.21 3.57 12.41
N LEU A 113 -1.12 3.61 12.50
CA LEU A 113 -1.82 3.96 13.74
C LEU A 113 -1.60 2.92 14.85
N GLU A 114 -1.57 1.63 14.52
CA GLU A 114 -1.28 0.58 15.49
C GLU A 114 0.15 0.72 16.04
N PHE A 115 1.14 0.99 15.19
CA PHE A 115 2.50 1.26 15.65
C PHE A 115 2.61 2.54 16.47
N LEU A 116 1.84 3.58 16.12
CA LEU A 116 1.79 4.82 16.89
C LEU A 116 1.26 4.56 18.30
N ARG A 117 0.17 3.81 18.44
CA ARG A 117 -0.40 3.38 19.73
C ARG A 117 0.57 2.55 20.54
N MET A 118 1.26 1.62 19.91
CA MET A 118 2.23 0.74 20.56
C MET A 118 3.47 1.49 20.99
N GLY A 119 4.03 2.34 20.13
CA GLY A 119 5.31 3.02 20.35
C GLY A 119 5.21 4.20 21.30
N PHE A 120 4.12 4.94 21.28
CA PHE A 120 3.97 6.21 21.99
C PHE A 120 2.77 6.20 22.94
N LYS A 121 2.88 6.96 24.03
CA LYS A 121 1.73 7.22 24.91
C LYS A 121 0.86 8.32 24.28
N ILE A 122 -0.09 7.93 23.45
CA ILE A 122 -1.06 8.86 22.84
C ILE A 122 -2.35 8.90 23.67
N LYS A 123 -3.05 10.01 23.54
CA LYS A 123 -4.42 10.18 24.09
C LYS A 123 -5.40 10.06 22.96
N GLU A 124 -6.21 8.99 22.94
CA GLU A 124 -7.14 8.68 21.84
C GLU A 124 -8.10 9.84 21.54
N GLU A 125 -8.52 10.58 22.55
CA GLU A 125 -9.41 11.74 22.40
C GLU A 125 -8.79 12.92 21.63
N LYS A 126 -7.45 12.96 21.45
CA LYS A 126 -6.74 13.97 20.68
C LYS A 126 -6.61 13.60 19.18
N LEU A 127 -6.86 12.35 18.82
CA LEU A 127 -6.85 11.94 17.42
C LEU A 127 -7.94 12.64 16.63
N ARG A 128 -7.62 13.06 15.43
CA ARG A 128 -8.58 13.60 14.46
C ARG A 128 -8.33 12.98 13.10
N VAL A 129 -9.40 12.77 12.36
CA VAL A 129 -9.33 12.19 11.02
C VAL A 129 -9.93 13.16 10.02
N LEU A 130 -9.23 13.42 8.93
CA LEU A 130 -9.75 14.14 7.78
C LEU A 130 -9.76 13.20 6.58
N LEU A 131 -10.89 13.08 5.92
CA LEU A 131 -11.03 12.30 4.70
C LEU A 131 -11.10 13.23 3.48
N GLN A 132 -10.39 12.87 2.42
CA GLN A 132 -10.58 13.45 1.10
C GLN A 132 -11.27 12.41 0.22
N LEU A 133 -12.46 12.73 -0.25
CA LEU A 133 -13.34 11.82 -0.97
C LEU A 133 -13.66 12.38 -2.36
N HIS A 134 -13.96 11.48 -3.29
CA HIS A 134 -14.54 11.91 -4.57
C HIS A 134 -16.05 12.16 -4.42
N SER A 135 -16.60 13.05 -5.24
CA SER A 135 -18.04 13.37 -5.28
C SER A 135 -18.93 12.14 -5.53
N THR A 136 -18.37 11.07 -6.11
CA THR A 136 -19.07 9.80 -6.36
C THR A 136 -19.14 8.88 -5.14
N HIS A 137 -18.44 9.20 -4.05
CA HIS A 137 -18.41 8.37 -2.84
C HIS A 137 -19.60 8.65 -1.93
N SER A 138 -20.14 7.60 -1.32
CA SER A 138 -21.04 7.76 -0.17
C SER A 138 -20.24 8.15 1.07
N GLN A 139 -20.27 9.44 1.45
CA GLN A 139 -19.54 9.95 2.61
C GLN A 139 -19.82 9.14 3.88
N LYS A 140 -21.11 8.86 4.16
CA LYS A 140 -21.53 8.09 5.34
C LYS A 140 -20.91 6.70 5.38
N LYS A 141 -20.91 5.96 4.25
CA LYS A 141 -20.35 4.61 4.17
C LYS A 141 -18.83 4.62 4.34
N ILE A 142 -18.15 5.57 3.70
CA ILE A 142 -16.68 5.66 3.76
C ILE A 142 -16.22 6.13 5.15
N THR A 143 -16.88 7.11 5.75
CA THR A 143 -16.57 7.55 7.13
C THR A 143 -16.75 6.40 8.11
N LYS A 144 -17.86 5.63 7.99
CA LYS A 144 -18.06 4.44 8.83
C LYS A 144 -16.96 3.41 8.63
N PHE A 145 -16.56 3.11 7.38
CA PHE A 145 -15.47 2.20 7.07
C PHE A 145 -14.17 2.59 7.80
N TRP A 146 -13.77 3.87 7.70
CA TRP A 146 -12.56 4.36 8.36
C TRP A 146 -12.68 4.38 9.88
N SER A 147 -13.83 4.75 10.42
CA SER A 147 -14.10 4.72 11.86
C SER A 147 -13.97 3.31 12.43
N ASP A 148 -14.59 2.33 11.79
CA ASP A 148 -14.55 0.92 12.19
C ASP A 148 -13.11 0.35 12.06
N LEU A 149 -12.42 0.68 10.95
CA LEU A 149 -11.06 0.21 10.67
C LEU A 149 -10.02 0.73 11.67
N LEU A 150 -10.09 2.04 11.98
CA LEU A 150 -9.11 2.73 12.83
C LEU A 150 -9.50 2.71 14.31
N GLN A 151 -10.70 2.24 14.64
CA GLN A 151 -11.25 2.27 15.99
C GLN A 151 -11.25 3.71 16.57
N ILE A 152 -11.57 4.70 15.70
CA ILE A 152 -11.72 6.11 16.07
C ILE A 152 -13.17 6.49 15.89
N PRO A 153 -13.85 7.05 16.95
CA PRO A 153 -15.24 7.43 16.88
C PRO A 153 -15.53 8.51 15.81
N VAL A 154 -16.68 8.43 15.15
CA VAL A 154 -17.04 9.33 14.05
C VAL A 154 -17.02 10.82 14.46
N HIS A 155 -17.30 11.15 15.73
CA HIS A 155 -17.25 12.54 16.20
C HIS A 155 -15.83 13.15 16.21
N GLN A 156 -14.77 12.33 16.06
CA GLN A 156 -13.39 12.78 15.89
C GLN A 156 -13.01 12.98 14.41
N PHE A 157 -13.94 12.76 13.49
CA PHE A 157 -13.73 13.01 12.05
C PHE A 157 -14.15 14.44 11.72
N TYR A 158 -13.31 15.14 10.99
CA TYR A 158 -13.69 16.41 10.37
C TYR A 158 -14.65 16.17 9.20
N LYS A 159 -15.36 17.23 8.80
CA LYS A 159 -16.13 17.21 7.56
C LYS A 159 -15.20 16.85 6.39
N PRO A 160 -15.52 15.82 5.60
CA PRO A 160 -14.69 15.41 4.50
C PRO A 160 -14.52 16.51 3.45
N THR A 161 -13.32 16.59 2.87
CA THR A 161 -13.07 17.38 1.66
C THR A 161 -13.54 16.59 0.45
N ILE A 162 -14.36 17.22 -0.40
CA ILE A 162 -14.90 16.58 -1.60
C ILE A 162 -14.18 17.11 -2.83
N THR A 163 -13.65 16.21 -3.66
CA THR A 163 -13.00 16.52 -4.93
C THR A 163 -13.70 15.83 -6.09
N ASN A 164 -13.64 16.40 -7.27
CA ASN A 164 -14.10 15.74 -8.48
C ASN A 164 -12.98 14.82 -9.01
N PRO A 165 -13.32 13.59 -9.44
CA PRO A 165 -12.32 12.70 -10.02
C PRO A 165 -11.80 13.29 -11.33
N THR A 166 -10.47 13.41 -11.48
CA THR A 166 -9.81 13.95 -12.66
C THR A 166 -9.72 12.94 -13.82
N ARG A 167 -9.97 11.67 -13.58
CA ARG A 167 -9.94 10.59 -14.57
C ARG A 167 -11.07 9.58 -14.33
N SER A 168 -11.56 8.99 -15.41
CA SER A 168 -12.61 7.96 -15.40
C SER A 168 -12.17 6.60 -14.83
N MET A 169 -10.91 6.44 -14.42
CA MET A 169 -10.42 5.20 -13.82
C MET A 169 -10.96 5.03 -12.42
N LYS A 170 -12.05 4.30 -12.31
CA LYS A 170 -12.64 3.87 -11.04
C LYS A 170 -11.77 2.76 -10.44
N ARG A 171 -10.95 3.09 -9.45
CA ARG A 171 -10.46 2.07 -8.53
C ARG A 171 -11.65 1.60 -7.71
N LEU A 172 -12.11 0.37 -7.94
CA LEU A 172 -13.30 -0.20 -7.29
C LEU A 172 -13.15 -0.30 -5.75
N ASP A 173 -11.92 -0.35 -5.27
CA ASP A 173 -11.55 -0.50 -3.86
C ASP A 173 -11.10 0.82 -3.19
N TYR A 174 -11.11 1.94 -3.93
CA TYR A 174 -10.66 3.23 -3.40
C TYR A 174 -11.62 3.74 -2.31
N LYS A 175 -11.08 3.96 -1.11
CA LYS A 175 -11.81 4.41 0.08
C LYS A 175 -11.52 5.87 0.44
N GLY A 176 -11.07 6.66 -0.55
CA GLY A 176 -10.62 8.02 -0.29
C GLY A 176 -9.20 8.07 0.28
N THR A 177 -8.72 9.28 0.52
CA THR A 177 -7.46 9.52 1.22
C THR A 177 -7.76 9.87 2.66
N CYS A 178 -7.06 9.23 3.60
CA CYS A 178 -7.23 9.42 5.04
C CYS A 178 -6.01 10.15 5.60
N THR A 179 -6.26 11.23 6.34
CA THR A 179 -5.24 11.94 7.10
C THR A 179 -5.53 11.78 8.58
N ILE A 180 -4.62 11.11 9.30
CA ILE A 180 -4.62 11.08 10.77
C ILE A 180 -3.88 12.32 11.27
N LYS A 181 -4.51 13.09 12.16
CA LYS A 181 -3.94 14.26 12.81
C LYS A 181 -3.87 14.05 14.32
N TYR A 182 -2.79 14.53 14.90
CA TYR A 182 -2.62 14.54 16.35
C TYR A 182 -1.96 15.85 16.79
N PHE A 183 -2.58 16.53 17.75
CA PHE A 183 -2.14 17.85 18.17
C PHE A 183 -1.20 17.72 19.39
N ASP A 184 0.05 17.39 19.11
CA ASP A 184 1.11 17.30 20.12
C ASP A 184 2.46 17.54 19.47
N PHE A 185 3.00 18.72 19.68
CA PHE A 185 4.29 19.15 19.12
C PHE A 185 5.45 18.30 19.64
N LYS A 186 5.39 17.88 20.91
CA LYS A 186 6.43 17.06 21.52
C LYS A 186 6.49 15.68 20.87
N LEU A 187 5.33 15.09 20.54
CA LEU A 187 5.25 13.83 19.78
C LEU A 187 5.87 14.01 18.39
N LEU A 188 5.51 15.09 17.71
CA LEU A 188 6.06 15.40 16.37
C LEU A 188 7.57 15.50 16.39
N LEU A 189 8.15 16.26 17.33
CA LEU A 189 9.60 16.39 17.48
C LEU A 189 10.28 15.05 17.80
N ASN A 190 9.68 14.22 18.65
CA ASN A 190 10.21 12.89 18.94
C ASN A 190 10.29 12.01 17.68
N ILE A 191 9.26 12.04 16.84
CA ILE A 191 9.20 11.25 15.61
C ILE A 191 10.22 11.77 14.58
N ILE A 192 10.33 13.10 14.42
CA ILE A 192 11.32 13.73 13.55
C ILE A 192 12.74 13.37 14.02
N GLY A 193 13.05 13.61 15.30
CA GLY A 193 14.37 13.31 15.85
C GLY A 193 14.78 11.85 15.72
N LEU A 194 13.83 10.90 15.74
CA LEU A 194 14.15 9.49 15.56
C LEU A 194 14.63 9.20 14.14
N TYR A 195 13.97 9.69 13.09
CA TYR A 195 14.43 9.41 11.73
C TYR A 195 15.67 10.25 11.36
N GLU A 196 15.80 11.47 11.86
CA GLU A 196 17.02 12.29 11.67
C GLU A 196 18.24 11.64 12.32
N ASN A 197 18.11 11.16 13.56
CA ASN A 197 19.18 10.41 14.23
C ASN A 197 19.50 9.08 13.50
N LEU A 198 18.51 8.45 12.89
CA LEU A 198 18.75 7.25 12.09
C LEU A 198 19.52 7.61 10.80
N ALA A 199 19.13 8.69 10.11
CA ALA A 199 19.79 9.15 8.89
C ALA A 199 21.27 9.52 9.16
N SER A 200 21.54 10.30 10.23
CA SER A 200 22.88 10.77 10.56
C SER A 200 23.89 9.66 10.85
N ARG A 201 23.44 8.46 11.23
CA ARG A 201 24.33 7.29 11.38
C ARG A 201 24.96 6.86 10.07
N TYR A 202 24.23 7.03 8.98
CA TYR A 202 24.68 6.60 7.63
C TYR A 202 25.30 7.74 6.83
N GLU A 203 25.08 9.01 7.21
CA GLU A 203 25.75 10.15 6.59
C GLU A 203 27.24 10.17 6.95
N ASN A 204 27.58 9.80 8.18
CA ASN A 204 28.99 9.78 8.66
C ASN A 204 29.79 8.60 8.09
N ASP A 205 29.18 7.49 7.72
CA ASP A 205 29.87 6.34 7.11
C ASP A 205 30.33 6.61 5.67
N HIS A 206 29.78 7.61 4.99
CA HIS A 206 30.23 8.03 3.65
C HIS A 206 31.25 9.18 3.66
N GLY A 207 31.62 9.70 4.81
CA GLY A 207 32.60 10.82 4.98
C GLY A 207 34.06 10.39 4.90
N GLU A 208 34.39 9.09 5.00
CA GLU A 208 35.74 8.57 4.79
C GLU A 208 35.89 7.94 3.40
N VAL A 209 35.72 8.75 2.35
CA VAL A 209 36.41 8.45 1.10
C VAL A 209 37.88 8.71 1.36
N ALA A 210 38.65 7.65 1.57
CA ALA A 210 40.08 7.68 1.75
C ALA A 210 40.70 8.66 0.72
N GLU A 211 41.33 9.74 1.20
CA GLU A 211 42.27 10.50 0.37
C GLU A 211 43.33 9.50 -0.09
N GLY A 212 43.25 9.13 -1.37
CA GLY A 212 44.29 8.31 -2.01
C GLY A 212 45.64 8.99 -1.82
N PRO A 213 46.75 8.22 -1.71
CA PRO A 213 48.06 8.78 -1.44
C PRO A 213 48.39 9.82 -2.50
N LYS A 214 48.65 11.07 -2.09
CA LYS A 214 49.18 12.12 -2.97
C LYS A 214 50.44 11.59 -3.61
N ALA A 215 50.44 11.33 -4.90
CA ALA A 215 51.62 11.01 -5.64
C ALA A 215 52.64 12.14 -5.45
N ALA A 216 53.79 11.80 -4.85
CA ALA A 216 54.93 12.68 -4.77
C ALA A 216 55.40 12.98 -6.20
N VAL A 217 55.28 14.23 -6.61
CA VAL A 217 55.89 14.73 -7.84
C VAL A 217 57.35 14.95 -7.55
N CYS A 218 58.24 14.14 -8.19
CA CYS A 218 59.64 14.44 -8.32
C CYS A 218 59.86 15.46 -9.43
#